data_d24327a7383dd3f6dafe32e93ffc36b4
#
_entry.id   d24327a7383dd3f6dafe32e93ffc36b4
#
_cell.length_a   1.000
_cell.length_b   1.000
_cell.length_c   1.000
_cell.angle_alpha   90.00
_cell.angle_beta   90.00
_cell.angle_gamma   90.00
#
_symmetry.space_group_name_H-M   'P 1'
#
loop_
_entity.id
_entity.type
_entity.pdbx_description
1 polymer ?
#
loop_
_entity_poly.entity_id
_entity_poly.type
_entity_poly.pdbx_seq_one_letter_code
_entity_poly.pdbx_strand_id
1 'polypeptide(L)'
;MCIRDRFVGGGIGAVLRYLISKATLLLYSGQFPLATIIANVFSCLIMVLFLYIFSYTKINNPNLKLFFLLGICGGLSTFSTFSLETVNLLKNGDYYWALANIVLSIVICLGILIFFVKKTI
;
A
#
# COMPACT_ATOMS: atom_id res chain seq x y z
N MET A 1 -17.80 -14.35 -1.73
CA MET A 1 -17.39 -12.93 -1.76
C MET A 1 -17.87 -12.28 -3.05
N CYS A 2 -18.38 -11.07 -2.93
CA CYS A 2 -18.97 -10.38 -4.08
C CYS A 2 -17.90 -9.67 -4.92
N ILE A 3 -17.90 -9.92 -6.22
CA ILE A 3 -17.00 -9.25 -7.16
C ILE A 3 -17.21 -7.74 -7.12
N ARG A 4 -18.45 -7.32 -6.89
CA ARG A 4 -18.79 -5.91 -6.77
C ARG A 4 -18.03 -5.21 -5.62
N ASP A 5 -17.89 -5.90 -4.49
CA ASP A 5 -17.16 -5.35 -3.35
C ASP A 5 -15.69 -5.12 -3.68
N ARG A 6 -15.08 -6.05 -4.40
CA ARG A 6 -13.70 -5.89 -4.87
C ARG A 6 -13.58 -4.76 -5.88
N PHE A 7 -14.55 -4.65 -6.77
CA PHE A 7 -14.55 -3.62 -7.80
C PHE A 7 -14.65 -2.22 -7.18
N VAL A 8 -15.63 -2.04 -6.28
CA VAL A 8 -15.83 -0.74 -5.62
C VAL A 8 -14.66 -0.42 -4.69
N GLY A 9 -14.25 -1.37 -3.87
CA GLY A 9 -13.12 -1.18 -2.97
C GLY A 9 -11.83 -0.90 -3.71
N GLY A 10 -11.55 -1.66 -4.76
CA GLY A 10 -10.37 -1.45 -5.59
C GLY A 10 -10.38 -0.09 -6.27
N GLY A 11 -11.55 0.35 -6.73
CA GLY A 11 -11.70 1.67 -7.32
C GLY A 11 -11.42 2.79 -6.33
N ILE A 12 -11.95 2.66 -5.11
CA ILE A 12 -11.69 3.62 -4.03
C ILE A 12 -10.20 3.66 -3.71
N GLY A 13 -9.56 2.49 -3.58
CA GLY A 13 -8.13 2.41 -3.30
C GLY A 13 -7.31 3.04 -4.41
N ALA A 14 -7.66 2.80 -5.68
CA ALA A 14 -6.96 3.37 -6.82
C ALA A 14 -7.07 4.90 -6.85
N VAL A 15 -8.23 5.45 -6.51
CA VAL A 15 -8.42 6.91 -6.43
C VAL A 15 -7.58 7.49 -5.28
N LEU A 16 -7.57 6.82 -4.13
CA LEU A 16 -6.75 7.26 -3.00
C LEU A 16 -5.25 7.25 -3.37
N ARG A 17 -4.81 6.22 -4.10
CA ARG A 17 -3.43 6.16 -4.57
C ARG A 17 -3.12 7.32 -5.51
N TYR A 18 -4.04 7.66 -6.40
CA TYR A 18 -3.88 8.79 -7.29
C TYR A 18 -3.74 10.10 -6.52
N LEU A 19 -4.58 10.31 -5.50
CA LEU A 19 -4.51 11.50 -4.67
C LEU A 19 -3.20 11.59 -3.90
N ILE A 20 -2.71 10.46 -3.36
CA ILE A 20 -1.43 10.41 -2.66
C ILE A 20 -0.29 10.73 -3.63
N SER A 21 -0.33 10.17 -4.83
CA SER A 21 0.68 10.44 -5.86
C SER A 21 0.72 11.92 -6.22
N LYS A 22 -0.45 12.52 -6.42
CA LYS A 22 -0.56 13.93 -6.79
C LYS A 22 -0.03 14.83 -5.67
N ALA A 23 -0.40 14.54 -4.43
CA ALA A 23 0.08 15.29 -3.28
C ALA A 23 1.59 15.17 -3.12
N THR A 24 2.13 13.97 -3.32
CA THR A 24 3.57 13.72 -3.23
C THR A 24 4.34 14.48 -4.31
N LEU A 25 3.81 14.53 -5.53
CA LEU A 25 4.46 15.24 -6.63
C LEU A 25 4.47 16.76 -6.40
N LEU A 26 3.49 17.28 -5.67
CA LEU A 26 3.48 18.71 -5.31
C LEU A 26 4.58 19.04 -4.29
N LEU A 27 4.94 18.08 -3.43
CA LEU A 27 5.95 18.29 -2.39
C LEU A 27 7.34 17.80 -2.79
N TYR A 28 7.44 16.86 -3.72
CA TYR A 28 8.68 16.22 -4.10
C TYR A 28 8.69 15.92 -5.59
N SER A 29 9.64 16.49 -6.31
CA SER A 29 9.77 16.32 -7.77
C SER A 29 11.03 15.55 -8.18
N GLY A 30 11.62 14.78 -7.27
CA GLY A 30 12.83 13.99 -7.55
C GLY A 30 12.54 12.72 -8.34
N GLN A 31 13.60 12.03 -8.71
CA GLN A 31 13.53 10.79 -9.50
C GLN A 31 13.15 9.58 -8.64
N PHE A 32 13.30 9.68 -7.33
CA PHE A 32 12.99 8.59 -6.41
C PHE A 32 11.47 8.37 -6.36
N PRO A 33 10.99 7.11 -6.42
CA PRO A 33 9.54 6.82 -6.46
C PRO A 33 8.91 6.93 -5.07
N LEU A 34 8.92 8.13 -4.51
CA LEU A 34 8.42 8.37 -3.16
C LEU A 34 6.92 8.16 -3.06
N ALA A 35 6.18 8.52 -4.12
CA ALA A 35 4.73 8.39 -4.13
C ALA A 35 4.29 6.94 -3.95
N THR A 36 4.95 6.00 -4.63
CA THR A 36 4.62 4.58 -4.53
C THR A 36 4.95 4.04 -3.14
N ILE A 37 6.08 4.44 -2.57
CA ILE A 37 6.45 4.03 -1.21
C ILE A 37 5.42 4.55 -0.22
N ILE A 38 5.03 5.81 -0.31
CA ILE A 38 4.04 6.41 0.58
C ILE A 38 2.70 5.69 0.45
N ALA A 39 2.26 5.43 -0.78
CA ALA A 39 0.98 4.74 -1.01
C ALA A 39 1.00 3.33 -0.41
N ASN A 40 2.09 2.59 -0.58
CA ASN A 40 2.22 1.25 -0.03
C ASN A 40 2.28 1.28 1.50
N VAL A 41 2.98 2.25 2.08
CA VAL A 41 3.03 2.41 3.55
C VAL A 41 1.65 2.75 4.10
N PHE A 42 0.94 3.68 3.47
CA PHE A 42 -0.44 4.01 3.87
C PHE A 42 -1.35 2.81 3.78
N SER A 43 -1.21 2.00 2.72
CA SER A 43 -2.00 0.78 2.58
C SER A 43 -1.76 -0.18 3.73
N CYS A 44 -0.50 -0.36 4.13
CA CYS A 44 -0.17 -1.23 5.27
C CYS A 44 -0.72 -0.69 6.58
N LEU A 45 -0.65 0.63 6.78
CA LEU A 45 -1.20 1.26 7.98
C LEU A 45 -2.72 1.11 8.05
N ILE A 46 -3.41 1.31 6.93
CA ILE A 46 -4.86 1.14 6.87
C ILE A 46 -5.23 -0.32 7.12
N MET A 47 -4.47 -1.25 6.55
CA MET A 47 -4.71 -2.68 6.77
C MET A 47 -4.59 -3.03 8.26
N VAL A 48 -3.55 -2.55 8.93
CA VAL A 48 -3.36 -2.77 10.36
C VAL A 48 -4.53 -2.18 11.15
N LEU A 49 -4.95 -0.97 10.79
CA LEU A 49 -6.05 -0.30 11.47
C LEU A 49 -7.34 -1.11 11.35
N PHE A 50 -7.67 -1.59 10.15
CA PHE A 50 -8.87 -2.39 9.95
C PHE A 50 -8.78 -3.75 10.63
N LEU A 51 -7.62 -4.39 10.63
CA LEU A 51 -7.43 -5.64 11.36
C LEU A 51 -7.66 -5.44 12.85
N TYR A 52 -7.15 -4.34 13.40
CA TYR A 52 -7.34 -4.01 14.80
C TYR A 52 -8.82 -3.76 15.11
N ILE A 53 -9.50 -2.97 14.28
CA ILE A 53 -10.92 -2.65 14.47
C ILE A 53 -11.76 -3.92 14.39
N PHE A 54 -11.53 -4.78 13.41
CA PHE A 54 -12.29 -6.01 13.26
C PHE A 54 -12.04 -6.97 14.41
N SER A 55 -10.82 -7.02 14.94
CA SER A 55 -10.49 -7.84 16.09
C SER A 55 -11.17 -7.33 17.35
N TYR A 56 -11.15 -6.02 17.55
CA TYR A 56 -11.71 -5.39 18.75
C TYR A 56 -13.22 -5.43 18.77
N THR A 57 -13.88 -5.16 17.66
CA THR A 57 -15.33 -5.08 17.58
C THR A 57 -16.00 -6.43 17.33
N LYS A 58 -15.21 -7.47 17.07
CA LYS A 58 -15.70 -8.83 16.77
C LYS A 58 -16.69 -8.87 15.61
N ILE A 59 -16.52 -7.99 14.64
CA ILE A 59 -17.33 -8.01 13.43
C ILE A 59 -16.92 -9.21 12.58
N ASN A 60 -17.84 -10.14 12.36
CA ASN A 60 -17.55 -11.36 11.64
C ASN A 60 -18.16 -11.37 10.23
N ASN A 61 -18.33 -10.20 9.63
CA ASN A 61 -18.84 -10.12 8.26
C ASN A 61 -17.65 -10.29 7.27
N PRO A 62 -17.53 -11.46 6.60
CA PRO A 62 -16.40 -11.67 5.69
C PRO A 62 -16.41 -10.74 4.49
N ASN A 63 -17.60 -10.32 4.03
CA ASN A 63 -17.68 -9.41 2.88
C ASN A 63 -17.11 -8.04 3.23
N LEU A 64 -17.42 -7.55 4.43
CA LEU A 64 -16.90 -6.25 4.88
C LEU A 64 -15.39 -6.28 5.06
N LYS A 65 -14.86 -7.35 5.65
CA LYS A 65 -13.41 -7.53 5.79
C LYS A 65 -12.74 -7.52 4.42
N LEU A 66 -13.26 -8.27 3.47
CA LEU A 66 -12.67 -8.38 2.14
C LEU A 66 -12.77 -7.05 1.37
N PHE A 67 -13.88 -6.32 1.56
CA PHE A 67 -14.01 -5.00 0.94
C PHE A 67 -12.89 -4.07 1.37
N PHE A 68 -12.61 -3.98 2.67
CA PHE A 68 -11.57 -3.09 3.17
C PHE A 68 -10.16 -3.63 2.93
N LEU A 69 -9.92 -4.90 3.26
CA LEU A 69 -8.55 -5.45 3.20
C LEU A 69 -8.09 -5.73 1.78
N LEU A 70 -8.91 -6.43 0.98
CA LEU A 70 -8.52 -6.79 -0.39
C LEU A 70 -8.91 -5.72 -1.39
N GLY A 71 -10.05 -5.04 -1.18
CA GLY A 71 -10.50 -4.01 -2.09
C GLY A 71 -9.69 -2.72 -1.94
N ILE A 72 -9.91 -2.01 -0.84
CA ILE A 72 -9.31 -0.68 -0.64
C ILE A 72 -7.78 -0.79 -0.52
N CYS A 73 -7.29 -1.64 0.37
CA CYS A 73 -5.84 -1.76 0.55
C CYS A 73 -5.17 -2.34 -0.69
N GLY A 74 -5.81 -3.31 -1.35
CA GLY A 74 -5.29 -3.88 -2.58
C GLY A 74 -5.24 -2.89 -3.74
N GLY A 75 -6.22 -1.99 -3.84
CA GLY A 75 -6.21 -0.95 -4.86
C GLY A 75 -5.26 0.18 -4.55
N LEU A 76 -5.07 0.48 -3.25
CA LEU A 76 -4.17 1.55 -2.82
C LEU A 76 -2.70 1.16 -3.00
N SER A 77 -2.33 -0.07 -2.66
CA SER A 77 -0.97 -0.58 -2.84
C SER A 77 -0.77 -1.08 -4.26
N THR A 78 0.49 -1.13 -4.71
CA THR A 78 0.79 -1.60 -6.05
C THR A 78 2.19 -2.19 -6.12
N PHE A 79 2.28 -3.43 -6.59
CA PHE A 79 3.54 -4.10 -6.85
C PHE A 79 4.02 -3.85 -8.28
N SER A 80 3.11 -3.76 -9.24
CA SER A 80 3.48 -3.56 -10.63
C SER A 80 4.14 -2.21 -10.88
N THR A 81 3.60 -1.14 -10.30
CA THR A 81 4.20 0.19 -10.40
C THR A 81 5.55 0.23 -9.69
N PHE A 82 5.64 -0.40 -8.52
CA PHE A 82 6.89 -0.53 -7.78
C PHE A 82 7.95 -1.23 -8.62
N SER A 83 7.60 -2.32 -9.28
CA SER A 83 8.53 -3.08 -10.12
C SER A 83 8.98 -2.25 -11.32
N LEU A 84 8.05 -1.57 -11.98
CA LEU A 84 8.37 -0.72 -13.14
C LEU A 84 9.32 0.42 -12.75
N GLU A 85 9.04 1.09 -11.64
CA GLU A 85 9.88 2.18 -11.18
C GLU A 85 11.28 1.70 -10.82
N THR A 86 11.38 0.53 -10.20
CA THR A 86 12.68 -0.06 -9.87
C THR A 86 13.48 -0.38 -11.13
N VAL A 87 12.83 -0.95 -12.14
CA VAL A 87 13.49 -1.24 -13.42
C VAL A 87 13.93 0.04 -14.11
N ASN A 88 13.12 1.07 -14.07
CA ASN A 88 13.48 2.37 -14.66
C ASN A 88 14.69 2.97 -13.97
N LEU A 89 14.79 2.86 -12.65
CA LEU A 89 15.98 3.31 -11.92
C LEU A 89 17.23 2.54 -12.34
N LEU A 90 17.09 1.23 -12.53
CA LEU A 90 18.20 0.40 -12.99
C LEU A 90 18.63 0.77 -14.41
N LYS A 91 17.68 1.06 -15.29
CA LYS A 91 17.97 1.46 -16.66
C LYS A 91 18.70 2.81 -16.71
N ASN A 92 18.37 3.70 -15.81
CA ASN A 92 18.99 5.01 -15.74
C ASN A 92 20.35 4.99 -15.03
N GLY A 93 20.80 3.83 -14.55
CA GLY A 93 22.06 3.70 -13.84
C GLY A 93 21.98 4.06 -12.36
N ASP A 94 20.80 4.32 -11.84
CA ASP A 94 20.62 4.71 -10.44
C ASP A 94 20.48 3.47 -9.56
N TYR A 95 21.54 2.67 -9.47
CA TYR A 95 21.51 1.40 -8.75
C TYR A 95 21.26 1.57 -7.26
N TYR A 96 21.83 2.61 -6.65
CA TYR A 96 21.63 2.86 -5.22
C TYR A 96 20.17 3.20 -4.93
N TRP A 97 19.56 4.01 -5.78
CA TRP A 97 18.16 4.39 -5.61
C TRP A 97 17.21 3.19 -5.84
N ALA A 98 17.56 2.32 -6.80
CA ALA A 98 16.78 1.11 -7.02
C ALA A 98 16.85 0.18 -5.80
N LEU A 99 18.06 -0.04 -5.27
CA LEU A 99 18.25 -0.85 -4.08
C LEU A 99 17.53 -0.25 -2.88
N ALA A 100 17.65 1.08 -2.70
CA ALA A 100 16.97 1.78 -1.62
C ALA A 100 15.45 1.63 -1.74
N ASN A 101 14.90 1.74 -2.95
CA ASN A 101 13.46 1.56 -3.17
C ASN A 101 13.00 0.18 -2.72
N ILE A 102 13.72 -0.87 -3.14
CA ILE A 102 13.39 -2.25 -2.77
C ILE A 102 13.47 -2.43 -1.25
N VAL A 103 14.59 -2.06 -0.66
CA VAL A 103 14.85 -2.29 0.76
C VAL A 103 13.88 -1.50 1.63
N LEU A 104 13.72 -0.20 1.36
CA LEU A 104 12.83 0.65 2.15
C LEU A 104 11.37 0.19 2.05
N SER A 105 10.91 -0.15 0.86
CA SER A 105 9.53 -0.59 0.66
C SER A 105 9.26 -1.88 1.44
N ILE A 106 10.13 -2.87 1.29
CA ILE A 106 9.94 -4.16 1.95
C ILE A 106 10.08 -4.04 3.46
N VAL A 107 11.13 -3.38 3.94
CA VAL A 107 11.40 -3.28 5.38
C VAL A 107 10.29 -2.50 6.08
N ILE A 108 9.88 -1.35 5.53
CA ILE A 108 8.87 -0.51 6.17
C ILE A 108 7.52 -1.23 6.16
N CYS A 109 7.09 -1.77 5.02
CA CYS A 109 5.76 -2.39 4.92
C CYS A 109 5.68 -3.67 5.76
N LEU A 110 6.66 -4.55 5.65
CA LEU A 110 6.69 -5.77 6.45
C LEU A 110 6.87 -5.45 7.93
N GLY A 111 7.69 -4.45 8.25
CA GLY A 111 7.91 -4.03 9.63
C GLY A 111 6.63 -3.53 10.29
N ILE A 112 5.85 -2.73 9.58
CA ILE A 112 4.56 -2.25 10.07
C ILE A 112 3.63 -3.41 10.36
N LEU A 113 3.49 -4.33 9.42
CA LEU A 113 2.58 -5.47 9.58
C LEU A 113 3.04 -6.41 10.68
N ILE A 114 4.33 -6.73 10.74
CA ILE A 114 4.86 -7.63 11.77
C ILE A 114 4.67 -7.02 13.14
N PHE A 115 5.03 -5.74 13.32
CA PHE A 115 4.96 -5.08 14.61
C PHE A 115 3.52 -5.04 15.14
N PHE A 116 2.57 -4.61 14.29
CA PHE A 116 1.20 -4.42 14.74
C PHE A 116 0.42 -5.72 14.80
N VAL A 117 0.63 -6.64 13.86
CA VAL A 117 -0.05 -7.94 13.88
C VAL A 117 0.40 -8.77 15.07
N LYS A 118 1.71 -8.73 15.40
CA LYS A 118 2.24 -9.43 16.58
C LYS A 118 1.61 -8.91 17.86
N LYS A 119 1.27 -7.62 17.90
CA LYS A 119 0.68 -7.00 19.07
C LYS A 119 -0.79 -7.36 19.26
N THR A 120 -1.50 -7.68 18.15
CA THR A 120 -2.93 -8.00 18.20
C THR A 120 -3.20 -9.51 18.24
N ILE A 121 -2.21 -10.32 17.95
CA ILE A 121 -2.29 -11.77 18.06
C ILE A 121 -1.75 -12.18 19.42
#